data_e7e1b97f65f5697d501616558d0cefa1
#
_entry.id   e7e1b97f65f5697d501616558d0cefa1
#
_cell.length_a   1.000
_cell.length_b   1.000
_cell.length_c   1.000
_cell.angle_alpha   90.00
_cell.angle_beta   90.00
_cell.angle_gamma   90.00
#
_symmetry.space_group_name_H-M   'P 1'
#
loop_
_entity.id
_entity.type
_entity.pdbx_description
1 polymer ?
#
loop_
_entity_poly.entity_id
_entity_poly.type
_entity_poly.pdbx_seq_one_letter_code
_entity_poly.pdbx_strand_id
1 'polypeptide(L)'
;MKNHLTLSLLSLLMMGQATVVAAGKADRKEAEPAASESRLFLYSPGEKHGFHAAYAVNDSTFRHIGQLFSSDYSRWGAEKRMYSPFITRLESGGYAVVFQVNDYSPCFAVAWSADLVTWRPQDYPRMSVKGCLAPVIRHDGGGRYTVLFKTKDGGVRKTSTDAAFRHFTPDVAATPAEYADAYVMPDTVKIGDNTFTGYMWNVGQDRTDTLVNYFAKLATESARYGEKLADDGRLFEALGGKGVKAAMTIDGKRQKAISDKLVGVFFEDISYAADGGLYAEM
;
A
#
# COMPACT_ATOMS: atom_id res chain seq x y z
N MET A 1 33.51 73.36 -29.51
CA MET A 1 34.92 72.94 -29.77
C MET A 1 34.86 71.48 -30.12
N LYS A 2 34.79 71.08 -31.41
CA LYS A 2 35.96 70.69 -32.24
C LYS A 2 36.75 69.55 -31.52
N ASN A 3 36.82 68.31 -31.97
CA ASN A 3 37.48 67.76 -33.18
C ASN A 3 37.09 66.26 -33.27
N HIS A 4 36.61 65.65 -34.31
CA HIS A 4 37.27 65.11 -35.52
C HIS A 4 38.45 64.19 -35.27
N LEU A 5 38.44 62.95 -35.76
CA LEU A 5 39.20 62.34 -36.87
C LEU A 5 39.09 60.84 -36.79
N THR A 6 38.54 60.23 -37.77
CA THR A 6 39.00 59.58 -39.04
C THR A 6 39.60 58.21 -38.88
N LEU A 7 38.90 57.27 -39.52
CA LEU A 7 39.27 56.28 -40.53
C LEU A 7 40.70 55.71 -40.56
N SER A 8 40.80 54.41 -40.53
CA SER A 8 41.70 53.72 -41.47
C SER A 8 41.24 52.27 -41.70
N LEU A 9 40.93 52.05 -42.93
CA LEU A 9 40.74 50.78 -43.61
C LEU A 9 42.11 50.10 -43.80
N LEU A 10 42.25 48.82 -43.44
CA LEU A 10 43.33 47.98 -43.97
C LEU A 10 42.80 46.57 -44.27
N SER A 11 42.56 46.34 -45.52
CA SER A 11 42.33 45.05 -46.15
C SER A 11 43.60 44.22 -46.10
N LEU A 12 43.56 42.99 -45.58
CA LEU A 12 44.53 41.97 -45.85
C LEU A 12 43.88 40.67 -46.27
N LEU A 13 44.01 40.40 -47.54
CA LEU A 13 43.62 39.15 -48.23
C LEU A 13 44.64 38.08 -47.84
N MET A 14 44.22 37.00 -47.13
CA MET A 14 45.01 35.77 -47.09
C MET A 14 44.13 34.60 -47.43
N MET A 15 44.44 33.97 -48.55
CA MET A 15 43.99 32.64 -48.96
C MET A 15 44.48 31.59 -47.97
N GLY A 16 43.62 30.68 -47.55
CA GLY A 16 44.05 29.55 -46.72
C GLY A 16 42.95 28.55 -46.49
N GLN A 17 42.86 27.54 -47.35
CA GLN A 17 42.45 26.16 -47.16
C GLN A 17 41.12 25.89 -46.46
N ALA A 18 40.17 25.42 -47.26
CA ALA A 18 38.95 24.76 -46.80
C ALA A 18 39.28 23.43 -46.12
N THR A 19 39.24 23.39 -44.80
CA THR A 19 39.09 22.15 -44.07
C THR A 19 37.61 21.82 -43.97
N VAL A 20 37.20 20.78 -44.67
CA VAL A 20 35.87 20.15 -44.53
C VAL A 20 35.85 19.54 -43.14
N VAL A 21 35.24 20.22 -42.16
CA VAL A 21 34.87 19.62 -40.88
C VAL A 21 33.57 18.86 -41.15
N ALA A 22 33.68 17.54 -41.14
CA ALA A 22 32.52 16.67 -41.13
C ALA A 22 31.65 17.08 -39.95
N ALA A 23 30.42 17.53 -40.21
CA ALA A 23 29.40 17.76 -39.23
C ALA A 23 29.05 16.40 -38.60
N GLY A 24 29.61 16.15 -37.41
CA GLY A 24 29.17 15.06 -36.54
C GLY A 24 27.68 15.24 -36.31
N LYS A 25 26.90 14.23 -36.68
CA LYS A 25 25.52 14.09 -36.21
C LYS A 25 25.54 14.20 -34.70
N ALA A 26 25.09 15.32 -34.18
CA ALA A 26 24.72 15.40 -32.77
C ALA A 26 23.59 14.37 -32.59
N ASP A 27 23.87 13.27 -31.89
CA ASP A 27 22.87 12.38 -31.39
C ASP A 27 21.89 13.24 -30.56
N ARG A 28 20.75 13.54 -31.18
CA ARG A 28 19.58 14.03 -30.46
C ARG A 28 19.19 12.89 -29.54
N LYS A 29 19.61 12.93 -28.28
CA LYS A 29 19.04 12.12 -27.22
C LYS A 29 17.56 12.44 -27.28
N GLU A 30 16.76 11.53 -27.83
CA GLU A 30 15.31 11.60 -27.69
C GLU A 30 15.02 11.75 -26.21
N ALA A 31 14.36 12.83 -25.84
CA ALA A 31 13.88 13.01 -24.48
C ALA A 31 13.02 11.79 -24.17
N GLU A 32 13.38 11.04 -23.14
CA GLU A 32 12.53 9.97 -22.64
C GLU A 32 11.11 10.54 -22.46
N PRO A 33 10.07 9.86 -22.98
CA PRO A 33 8.71 10.34 -22.81
C PRO A 33 8.45 10.51 -21.33
N ALA A 34 7.94 11.68 -20.95
CA ALA A 34 7.58 11.98 -19.58
C ALA A 34 6.70 10.81 -19.08
N ALA A 35 7.12 10.18 -17.97
CA ALA A 35 6.40 9.04 -17.42
C ALA A 35 4.92 9.45 -17.25
N SER A 36 4.02 8.68 -17.87
CA SER A 36 2.59 8.96 -17.75
C SER A 36 2.17 8.85 -16.28
N GLU A 37 1.43 9.85 -15.82
CA GLU A 37 0.90 9.88 -14.46
C GLU A 37 -0.47 9.20 -14.40
N SER A 38 -0.75 8.55 -13.28
CA SER A 38 -2.04 7.97 -12.94
C SER A 38 -2.52 8.52 -11.61
N ARG A 39 -3.82 8.69 -11.44
CA ARG A 39 -4.44 9.06 -10.16
C ARG A 39 -4.82 7.81 -9.40
N LEU A 40 -4.22 7.65 -8.24
CA LEU A 40 -4.48 6.54 -7.31
C LEU A 40 -5.31 7.07 -6.13
N PHE A 41 -6.43 6.41 -5.85
CA PHE A 41 -7.33 6.71 -4.75
C PHE A 41 -7.28 5.60 -3.71
N LEU A 42 -6.95 5.95 -2.47
CA LEU A 42 -6.78 5.05 -1.33
C LEU A 42 -7.85 5.35 -0.28
N TYR A 43 -8.64 4.36 0.09
CA TYR A 43 -9.84 4.55 0.88
C TYR A 43 -10.21 3.34 1.74
N SER A 44 -11.09 3.54 2.71
CA SER A 44 -11.74 2.46 3.45
C SER A 44 -13.22 2.42 3.09
N PRO A 45 -13.74 1.31 2.56
CA PRO A 45 -15.16 1.18 2.24
C PRO A 45 -16.07 1.18 3.48
N GLY A 46 -15.50 0.94 4.65
CA GLY A 46 -16.18 0.91 5.94
C GLY A 46 -15.27 0.29 7.00
N GLU A 47 -15.65 0.43 8.25
CA GLU A 47 -14.82 0.07 9.40
C GLU A 47 -14.31 -1.37 9.42
N LYS A 48 -15.10 -2.31 8.86
CA LYS A 48 -14.79 -3.74 8.83
C LYS A 48 -14.13 -4.21 7.52
N HIS A 49 -14.02 -3.33 6.54
CA HIS A 49 -13.66 -3.71 5.18
C HIS A 49 -12.17 -3.47 4.84
N GLY A 50 -11.39 -2.96 5.79
CA GLY A 50 -9.96 -2.69 5.58
C GLY A 50 -9.71 -1.47 4.70
N PHE A 51 -8.51 -1.42 4.12
CA PHE A 51 -8.01 -0.31 3.32
C PHE A 51 -7.82 -0.75 1.86
N HIS A 52 -8.32 0.01 0.92
CA HIS A 52 -8.45 -0.37 -0.48
C HIS A 52 -7.78 0.64 -1.40
N ALA A 53 -7.52 0.21 -2.62
CA ALA A 53 -7.06 1.06 -3.70
C ALA A 53 -8.01 1.03 -4.90
N ALA A 54 -8.11 2.17 -5.57
CA ALA A 54 -8.73 2.33 -6.88
C ALA A 54 -7.89 3.28 -7.73
N TYR A 55 -8.01 3.22 -9.03
CA TYR A 55 -7.30 4.11 -9.96
C TYR A 55 -8.27 4.78 -10.94
N ALA A 56 -7.89 5.96 -11.38
CA ALA A 56 -8.64 6.69 -12.39
C ALA A 56 -8.44 6.06 -13.77
N VAL A 57 -9.53 5.67 -14.41
CA VAL A 57 -9.55 5.25 -15.81
C VAL A 57 -9.64 6.48 -16.71
N ASN A 58 -10.33 7.51 -16.26
CA ASN A 58 -10.43 8.85 -16.84
C ASN A 58 -10.73 9.87 -15.74
N ASP A 59 -11.05 11.10 -16.09
CA ASP A 59 -11.23 12.17 -15.11
C ASP A 59 -12.35 11.95 -14.09
N SER A 60 -13.35 11.16 -14.41
CA SER A 60 -14.54 10.93 -13.58
C SER A 60 -14.76 9.48 -13.16
N THR A 61 -14.05 8.54 -13.77
CA THR A 61 -14.30 7.11 -13.59
C THR A 61 -13.13 6.45 -12.88
N PHE A 62 -13.43 5.82 -11.75
CA PHE A 62 -12.46 5.05 -10.99
C PHE A 62 -12.80 3.56 -11.03
N ARG A 63 -11.75 2.75 -11.08
CA ARG A 63 -11.84 1.29 -11.01
C ARG A 63 -11.16 0.78 -9.76
N HIS A 64 -11.87 -0.05 -9.02
CA HIS A 64 -11.34 -0.74 -7.86
C HIS A 64 -10.16 -1.66 -8.25
N ILE A 65 -9.10 -1.66 -7.45
CA ILE A 65 -7.93 -2.54 -7.62
C ILE A 65 -8.06 -3.74 -6.67
N GLY A 66 -8.12 -3.49 -5.36
CA GLY A 66 -8.15 -4.53 -4.35
C GLY A 66 -8.04 -3.99 -2.93
N GLN A 67 -8.14 -4.89 -1.96
CA GLN A 67 -7.92 -4.61 -0.55
C GLN A 67 -6.42 -4.70 -0.25
N LEU A 68 -5.81 -3.59 0.16
CA LEU A 68 -4.38 -3.50 0.45
C LEU A 68 -4.03 -4.22 1.75
N PHE A 69 -4.84 -4.02 2.79
CA PHE A 69 -4.74 -4.70 4.07
C PHE A 69 -6.04 -4.54 4.87
N SER A 70 -6.21 -5.34 5.93
CA SER A 70 -7.27 -5.18 6.92
C SER A 70 -6.66 -4.95 8.31
N SER A 71 -7.44 -4.41 9.25
CA SER A 71 -6.99 -4.31 10.63
C SER A 71 -6.70 -5.70 11.21
N ASP A 72 -5.53 -5.87 11.82
CA ASP A 72 -5.18 -7.08 12.56
C ASP A 72 -5.31 -6.90 14.10
N TYR A 73 -5.74 -5.69 14.54
CA TYR A 73 -5.97 -5.38 15.94
C TYR A 73 -7.19 -6.12 16.47
N SER A 74 -6.96 -7.27 17.01
CA SER A 74 -8.02 -8.03 17.65
C SER A 74 -7.45 -9.17 18.47
N ARG A 75 -8.14 -9.50 19.56
CA ARG A 75 -8.04 -10.78 20.24
C ARG A 75 -9.05 -11.74 19.63
N TRP A 76 -8.99 -12.99 19.99
CA TRP A 76 -9.91 -14.03 19.58
C TRP A 76 -11.38 -13.57 19.61
N GLY A 77 -12.07 -13.73 18.51
CA GLY A 77 -13.50 -13.43 18.36
C GLY A 77 -13.88 -11.94 18.31
N ALA A 78 -12.94 -11.01 18.46
CA ALA A 78 -13.25 -9.60 18.37
C ALA A 78 -13.27 -9.14 16.90
N GLU A 79 -14.20 -8.26 16.56
CA GLU A 79 -14.24 -7.67 15.21
C GLU A 79 -13.05 -6.75 14.99
N LYS A 80 -12.36 -6.97 13.90
CA LYS A 80 -11.26 -6.13 13.45
C LYS A 80 -11.84 -4.91 12.74
N ARG A 81 -11.58 -3.73 13.29
CA ARG A 81 -12.11 -2.48 12.77
C ARG A 81 -11.02 -1.45 12.51
N MET A 82 -11.29 -0.58 11.58
CA MET A 82 -10.43 0.53 11.20
C MET A 82 -11.30 1.80 11.17
N TYR A 83 -11.09 2.68 12.15
CA TYR A 83 -11.81 3.95 12.22
C TYR A 83 -10.92 5.09 11.77
N SER A 84 -11.49 6.04 11.04
CA SER A 84 -10.82 7.26 10.60
C SER A 84 -9.40 7.03 10.07
N PRO A 85 -9.20 6.15 9.08
CA PRO A 85 -7.86 5.91 8.53
C PRO A 85 -7.34 7.18 7.85
N PHE A 86 -6.11 7.52 8.14
CA PHE A 86 -5.37 8.62 7.52
C PHE A 86 -4.09 8.08 6.91
N ILE A 87 -3.84 8.39 5.66
CA ILE A 87 -2.64 7.96 4.93
C ILE A 87 -1.82 9.14 4.48
N THR A 88 -0.50 8.98 4.51
CA THR A 88 0.43 9.91 3.89
C THR A 88 1.49 9.18 3.07
N ARG A 89 1.98 9.86 2.03
CA ARG A 89 3.17 9.45 1.29
C ARG A 89 4.40 9.97 2.02
N LEU A 90 5.38 9.11 2.24
CA LEU A 90 6.61 9.45 2.93
C LEU A 90 7.62 10.12 1.98
N GLU A 91 8.54 10.91 2.52
CA GLU A 91 9.65 11.51 1.75
C GLU A 91 10.50 10.42 1.04
N SER A 92 10.59 9.23 1.62
CA SER A 92 11.24 8.06 1.02
C SER A 92 10.47 7.42 -0.14
N GLY A 93 9.27 7.92 -0.46
CA GLY A 93 8.37 7.37 -1.49
C GLY A 93 7.46 6.25 -1.01
N GLY A 94 7.61 5.75 0.22
CA GLY A 94 6.69 4.79 0.84
C GLY A 94 5.42 5.44 1.40
N TYR A 95 4.64 4.66 2.13
CA TYR A 95 3.33 5.08 2.67
C TYR A 95 3.18 4.65 4.13
N ALA A 96 2.56 5.52 4.92
CA ALA A 96 2.16 5.23 6.28
C ALA A 96 0.67 5.52 6.47
N VAL A 97 -0.04 4.58 7.08
CA VAL A 97 -1.45 4.73 7.46
C VAL A 97 -1.54 4.67 8.96
N VAL A 98 -2.25 5.62 9.56
CA VAL A 98 -2.64 5.56 10.97
C VAL A 98 -4.16 5.46 11.04
N PHE A 99 -4.66 4.69 12.00
CA PHE A 99 -6.09 4.58 12.22
C PHE A 99 -6.43 4.29 13.68
N GLN A 100 -7.60 4.68 14.08
CA GLN A 100 -8.14 4.38 15.39
C GLN A 100 -8.60 2.92 15.42
N VAL A 101 -8.20 2.16 16.44
CA VAL A 101 -8.59 0.75 16.61
C VAL A 101 -9.91 0.59 17.35
N ASN A 102 -10.15 1.45 18.35
CA ASN A 102 -11.39 1.58 19.13
C ASN A 102 -11.33 2.88 19.94
N ASP A 103 -12.32 3.11 20.79
CA ASP A 103 -12.43 4.33 21.58
C ASP A 103 -11.92 4.22 23.02
N TYR A 104 -11.32 3.09 23.42
CA TYR A 104 -10.85 2.85 24.79
C TYR A 104 -9.41 2.38 24.91
N SER A 105 -8.82 1.87 23.84
CA SER A 105 -7.42 1.41 23.87
C SER A 105 -6.44 2.59 23.94
N PRO A 106 -5.33 2.45 24.66
CA PRO A 106 -4.30 3.48 24.74
C PRO A 106 -3.32 3.40 23.57
N CYS A 107 -3.83 3.23 22.35
CA CYS A 107 -3.04 3.15 21.14
C CYS A 107 -3.87 3.52 19.91
N PHE A 108 -3.19 3.87 18.87
CA PHE A 108 -3.68 3.83 17.49
C PHE A 108 -2.89 2.76 16.73
N ALA A 109 -3.37 2.35 15.57
CA ALA A 109 -2.65 1.43 14.70
C ALA A 109 -1.81 2.19 13.67
N VAL A 110 -0.70 1.57 13.29
CA VAL A 110 0.18 2.03 12.20
C VAL A 110 0.37 0.89 11.21
N ALA A 111 0.03 1.12 9.95
CA ALA A 111 0.41 0.28 8.83
C ALA A 111 1.43 1.02 7.95
N TRP A 112 2.44 0.31 7.46
CA TRP A 112 3.51 0.88 6.67
C TRP A 112 3.84 0.00 5.47
N SER A 113 4.06 0.63 4.31
CA SER A 113 4.45 -0.06 3.08
C SER A 113 5.41 0.81 2.26
N ALA A 114 6.38 0.18 1.61
CA ALA A 114 7.25 0.85 0.65
C ALA A 114 6.57 0.99 -0.73
N ASP A 115 5.65 0.10 -1.07
CA ASP A 115 5.18 -0.13 -2.43
C ASP A 115 3.66 -0.25 -2.60
N LEU A 116 2.88 -0.21 -1.51
CA LEU A 116 1.44 -0.48 -1.41
C LEU A 116 1.06 -1.96 -1.64
N VAL A 117 2.00 -2.81 -1.98
CA VAL A 117 1.80 -4.25 -2.18
C VAL A 117 2.14 -5.02 -0.92
N THR A 118 3.34 -4.76 -0.39
CA THR A 118 3.85 -5.44 0.79
C THR A 118 3.68 -4.56 2.03
N TRP A 119 2.83 -4.98 2.94
CA TRP A 119 2.58 -4.27 4.20
C TRP A 119 3.28 -4.99 5.34
N ARG A 120 3.96 -4.22 6.19
CA ARG A 120 4.49 -4.76 7.44
C ARG A 120 3.34 -5.16 8.37
N PRO A 121 3.58 -6.09 9.31
CA PRO A 121 2.68 -6.28 10.47
C PRO A 121 2.40 -4.93 11.12
N GLN A 122 1.15 -4.70 11.53
CA GLN A 122 0.73 -3.44 12.12
C GLN A 122 1.38 -3.24 13.50
N ASP A 123 1.78 -2.01 13.78
CA ASP A 123 2.29 -1.59 15.07
C ASP A 123 1.22 -0.83 15.86
N TYR A 124 1.26 -0.95 17.19
CA TYR A 124 0.28 -0.34 18.10
C TYR A 124 1.01 0.45 19.19
N PRO A 125 1.57 1.63 18.86
CA PRO A 125 2.31 2.44 19.81
C PRO A 125 1.42 2.83 20.98
N ARG A 126 1.92 2.55 22.20
CA ARG A 126 1.17 2.82 23.42
C ARG A 126 1.31 4.27 23.83
N MET A 127 0.18 4.92 24.01
CA MET A 127 0.06 6.31 24.47
C MET A 127 -0.26 6.37 25.97
N SER A 128 -0.09 7.54 26.57
CA SER A 128 -0.36 7.77 27.98
C SER A 128 -1.85 7.85 28.31
N VAL A 129 -2.70 8.05 27.30
CA VAL A 129 -4.15 8.20 27.44
C VAL A 129 -4.90 7.08 26.75
N LYS A 130 -6.13 6.84 27.17
CA LYS A 130 -7.05 5.90 26.52
C LYS A 130 -7.87 6.63 25.45
N GLY A 131 -8.19 5.90 24.37
CA GLY A 131 -8.99 6.42 23.25
C GLY A 131 -8.20 7.39 22.39
N CYS A 132 -7.29 6.85 21.57
CA CYS A 132 -6.55 7.62 20.57
C CYS A 132 -7.42 7.75 19.32
N LEU A 133 -8.20 8.84 19.21
CA LEU A 133 -9.25 9.01 18.22
C LEU A 133 -8.74 9.78 16.99
N ALA A 134 -9.20 9.37 15.81
CA ALA A 134 -8.94 10.02 14.53
C ALA A 134 -7.47 10.50 14.37
N PRO A 135 -6.49 9.60 14.40
CA PRO A 135 -5.09 9.98 14.27
C PRO A 135 -4.79 10.53 12.88
N VAL A 136 -3.91 11.54 12.80
CA VAL A 136 -3.41 12.15 11.56
C VAL A 136 -1.90 12.28 11.59
N ILE A 137 -1.26 12.33 10.43
CA ILE A 137 0.19 12.41 10.30
C ILE A 137 0.57 13.78 9.73
N ARG A 138 1.50 14.47 10.40
CA ARG A 138 2.15 15.68 9.91
C ARG A 138 3.59 15.39 9.52
N HIS A 139 4.03 15.95 8.41
CA HIS A 139 5.43 15.95 8.00
C HIS A 139 6.18 17.08 8.72
N ASP A 140 7.27 16.75 9.40
CA ASP A 140 8.12 17.74 10.09
C ASP A 140 9.42 18.01 9.31
N GLY A 141 9.61 17.32 8.17
CA GLY A 141 10.82 17.41 7.34
C GLY A 141 11.98 16.56 7.84
N GLY A 142 12.91 16.23 6.93
CA GLY A 142 14.09 15.45 7.25
C GLY A 142 13.79 14.04 7.75
N GLY A 143 12.76 13.40 7.21
CA GLY A 143 12.34 12.04 7.57
C GLY A 143 11.70 11.93 8.95
N ARG A 144 11.25 13.03 9.53
CA ARG A 144 10.54 13.06 10.82
C ARG A 144 9.06 13.33 10.61
N TYR A 145 8.25 12.71 11.46
CA TYR A 145 6.80 12.79 11.41
C TYR A 145 6.21 12.95 12.81
N THR A 146 5.12 13.67 12.89
CA THR A 146 4.32 13.78 14.12
C THR A 146 2.95 13.18 13.87
N VAL A 147 2.53 12.26 14.73
CA VAL A 147 1.16 11.75 14.75
C VAL A 147 0.39 12.54 15.82
N LEU A 148 -0.70 13.19 15.40
CA LEU A 148 -1.62 13.89 16.28
C LEU A 148 -2.93 13.10 16.36
N PHE A 149 -3.54 13.08 17.53
CA PHE A 149 -4.80 12.37 17.74
C PHE A 149 -5.66 13.10 18.76
N LYS A 150 -6.98 12.91 18.66
CA LYS A 150 -7.94 13.43 19.62
C LYS A 150 -8.09 12.47 20.79
N THR A 151 -8.47 12.99 21.93
CA THR A 151 -8.78 12.24 23.14
C THR A 151 -10.28 12.29 23.47
N LYS A 152 -10.77 11.38 24.27
CA LYS A 152 -12.21 11.33 24.64
C LYS A 152 -12.74 12.57 25.35
N ASP A 153 -11.89 13.25 26.09
CA ASP A 153 -12.21 14.49 26.79
C ASP A 153 -12.15 15.75 25.89
N GLY A 154 -11.96 15.54 24.58
CA GLY A 154 -11.91 16.60 23.58
C GLY A 154 -10.55 17.28 23.42
N GLY A 155 -9.53 16.81 24.15
CA GLY A 155 -8.15 17.28 23.99
C GLY A 155 -7.49 16.76 22.72
N VAL A 156 -6.28 17.27 22.47
CA VAL A 156 -5.40 16.81 21.40
C VAL A 156 -4.04 16.44 21.99
N ARG A 157 -3.46 15.36 21.50
CA ARG A 157 -2.11 14.93 21.86
C ARG A 157 -1.30 14.63 20.61
N LYS A 158 0.02 14.63 20.76
CA LYS A 158 0.96 14.31 19.69
C LYS A 158 2.12 13.45 20.17
N THR A 159 2.65 12.65 19.26
CA THR A 159 3.86 11.87 19.41
C THR A 159 4.69 11.98 18.14
N SER A 160 6.02 11.99 18.25
CA SER A 160 6.90 12.06 17.09
C SER A 160 7.48 10.68 16.76
N THR A 161 7.77 10.47 15.48
CA THR A 161 8.37 9.24 14.98
C THR A 161 9.29 9.53 13.78
N ASP A 162 10.07 8.55 13.40
CA ASP A 162 10.91 8.54 12.22
C ASP A 162 10.16 8.03 10.96
N ALA A 163 10.84 8.02 9.82
CA ALA A 163 10.27 7.54 8.56
C ALA A 163 9.95 6.03 8.56
N ALA A 164 10.47 5.26 9.52
CA ALA A 164 10.18 3.86 9.66
C ALA A 164 8.89 3.61 10.46
N PHE A 165 8.36 4.60 11.18
CA PHE A 165 7.18 4.48 12.03
C PHE A 165 7.25 3.31 13.03
N ARG A 166 8.44 3.12 13.64
CA ARG A 166 8.66 2.06 14.63
C ARG A 166 8.90 2.57 16.03
N HIS A 167 9.48 3.76 16.16
CA HIS A 167 9.85 4.35 17.43
C HIS A 167 9.06 5.62 17.63
N PHE A 168 8.22 5.62 18.64
CA PHE A 168 7.38 6.75 19.00
C PHE A 168 7.87 7.36 20.31
N THR A 169 7.98 8.69 20.34
CA THR A 169 8.27 9.40 21.58
C THR A 169 7.07 9.30 22.55
N PRO A 170 7.27 9.50 23.86
CA PRO A 170 6.14 9.73 24.76
C PRO A 170 5.23 10.84 24.23
N ASP A 171 3.92 10.63 24.30
CA ASP A 171 2.96 11.59 23.81
C ASP A 171 2.84 12.78 24.77
N VAL A 172 2.67 13.97 24.18
CA VAL A 172 2.51 15.23 24.89
C VAL A 172 1.23 15.95 24.45
N ALA A 173 0.76 16.89 25.26
CA ALA A 173 -0.38 17.72 24.87
C ALA A 173 -0.08 18.52 23.58
N ALA A 174 -1.07 18.67 22.74
CA ALA A 174 -1.06 19.50 21.56
C ALA A 174 -2.32 20.39 21.51
N THR A 175 -2.31 21.37 20.61
CA THR A 175 -3.44 22.28 20.48
C THR A 175 -4.40 21.80 19.37
N PRO A 176 -5.69 22.20 19.42
CA PRO A 176 -6.61 21.95 18.30
C PRO A 176 -6.13 22.56 16.98
N ALA A 177 -5.40 23.68 17.00
CA ALA A 177 -4.83 24.30 15.81
C ALA A 177 -3.76 23.38 15.17
N GLU A 178 -2.84 22.81 15.96
CA GLU A 178 -1.84 21.88 15.44
C GLU A 178 -2.48 20.65 14.78
N TYR A 179 -3.60 20.18 15.32
CA TYR A 179 -4.35 19.06 14.71
C TYR A 179 -5.00 19.50 13.39
N ALA A 180 -5.63 20.67 13.38
CA ALA A 180 -6.27 21.20 12.17
C ALA A 180 -5.26 21.42 11.05
N ASP A 181 -4.07 21.93 11.36
CA ASP A 181 -2.99 22.13 10.40
C ASP A 181 -2.44 20.81 9.82
N ALA A 182 -2.50 19.74 10.59
CA ALA A 182 -2.08 18.40 10.15
C ALA A 182 -3.17 17.65 9.37
N TYR A 183 -4.43 18.06 9.54
CA TYR A 183 -5.56 17.38 8.93
C TYR A 183 -5.69 17.72 7.45
N VAL A 184 -5.61 16.69 6.61
CA VAL A 184 -5.87 16.82 5.17
C VAL A 184 -7.32 16.41 4.91
N MET A 185 -8.07 17.28 4.24
CA MET A 185 -9.45 16.98 3.84
C MET A 185 -9.42 15.82 2.82
N PRO A 186 -10.12 14.73 3.08
CA PRO A 186 -10.19 13.65 2.13
C PRO A 186 -11.03 13.98 0.90
N ASP A 187 -10.70 13.36 -0.21
CA ASP A 187 -11.45 13.41 -1.46
C ASP A 187 -12.69 12.51 -1.38
N THR A 188 -13.66 12.80 -2.23
CA THR A 188 -14.87 11.97 -2.40
C THR A 188 -14.93 11.45 -3.84
N VAL A 189 -14.98 10.13 -4.00
CA VAL A 189 -14.92 9.46 -5.31
C VAL A 189 -16.03 8.43 -5.45
N LYS A 190 -16.67 8.41 -6.62
CA LYS A 190 -17.63 7.37 -6.99
C LYS A 190 -16.91 6.17 -7.63
N ILE A 191 -17.15 4.97 -7.09
CA ILE A 191 -16.62 3.71 -7.62
C ILE A 191 -17.81 2.75 -7.78
N GLY A 192 -18.16 2.42 -9.01
CA GLY A 192 -19.41 1.74 -9.31
C GLY A 192 -20.63 2.59 -8.89
N ASP A 193 -21.51 2.01 -8.11
CA ASP A 193 -22.71 2.70 -7.61
C ASP A 193 -22.50 3.37 -6.24
N ASN A 194 -21.36 3.18 -5.61
CA ASN A 194 -21.07 3.67 -4.27
C ASN A 194 -20.12 4.88 -4.30
N THR A 195 -20.26 5.74 -3.29
CA THR A 195 -19.40 6.89 -3.07
C THR A 195 -18.54 6.66 -1.83
N PHE A 196 -17.24 6.87 -1.96
CA PHE A 196 -16.27 6.65 -0.90
C PHE A 196 -15.45 7.90 -0.64
N THR A 197 -15.01 8.03 0.61
CA THR A 197 -14.13 9.10 1.06
C THR A 197 -12.72 8.53 1.31
N GLY A 198 -11.70 9.21 0.81
CA GLY A 198 -10.31 8.74 0.89
C GLY A 198 -9.32 9.79 0.43
N TYR A 199 -8.14 9.35 0.03
CA TYR A 199 -7.03 10.22 -0.33
C TYR A 199 -6.53 9.91 -1.74
N MET A 200 -6.21 10.96 -2.49
CA MET A 200 -5.78 10.84 -3.89
C MET A 200 -4.34 11.30 -4.06
N TRP A 201 -3.58 10.57 -4.87
CA TRP A 201 -2.23 10.93 -5.28
C TRP A 201 -2.03 10.72 -6.77
N ASN A 202 -1.25 11.61 -7.35
CA ASN A 202 -0.62 11.34 -8.63
C ASN A 202 0.59 10.44 -8.38
N VAL A 203 0.62 9.33 -9.11
CA VAL A 203 1.70 8.34 -9.09
C VAL A 203 2.11 8.04 -10.54
N GLY A 204 3.32 7.51 -10.73
CA GLY A 204 3.70 6.98 -12.04
C GLY A 204 2.76 5.85 -12.48
N GLN A 205 2.48 5.76 -13.75
CA GLN A 205 1.62 4.72 -14.33
C GLN A 205 2.14 3.31 -13.99
N ASP A 206 3.45 3.13 -13.96
CA ASP A 206 4.13 1.89 -13.56
C ASP A 206 3.72 1.39 -12.19
N ARG A 207 3.52 2.31 -11.23
CA ARG A 207 3.03 1.98 -9.87
C ARG A 207 1.60 1.46 -9.92
N THR A 208 0.74 2.11 -10.66
CA THR A 208 -0.65 1.68 -10.83
C THR A 208 -0.72 0.32 -11.52
N ASP A 209 0.07 0.12 -12.57
CA ASP A 209 0.14 -1.15 -13.30
C ASP A 209 0.65 -2.28 -12.42
N THR A 210 1.64 -2.02 -11.56
CA THR A 210 2.15 -2.99 -10.59
C THR A 210 1.04 -3.43 -9.63
N LEU A 211 0.27 -2.49 -9.08
CA LEU A 211 -0.84 -2.81 -8.18
C LEU A 211 -1.94 -3.60 -8.91
N VAL A 212 -2.36 -3.15 -10.08
CA VAL A 212 -3.41 -3.81 -10.88
C VAL A 212 -3.00 -5.25 -11.20
N ASN A 213 -1.77 -5.46 -11.67
CA ASN A 213 -1.27 -6.78 -12.03
C ASN A 213 -1.14 -7.70 -10.82
N TYR A 214 -0.67 -7.17 -9.69
CA TYR A 214 -0.57 -7.94 -8.43
C TYR A 214 -1.95 -8.45 -7.99
N PHE A 215 -2.95 -7.58 -7.91
CA PHE A 215 -4.28 -7.96 -7.46
C PHE A 215 -5.03 -8.81 -8.48
N ALA A 216 -4.80 -8.62 -9.78
CA ALA A 216 -5.34 -9.51 -10.82
C ALA A 216 -4.76 -10.92 -10.69
N LYS A 217 -3.45 -11.04 -10.39
CA LYS A 217 -2.81 -12.33 -10.12
C LYS A 217 -3.41 -13.00 -8.89
N LEU A 218 -3.54 -12.28 -7.77
CA LEU A 218 -4.18 -12.81 -6.55
C LEU A 218 -5.61 -13.28 -6.81
N ALA A 219 -6.40 -12.50 -7.55
CA ALA A 219 -7.77 -12.89 -7.90
C ALA A 219 -7.80 -14.17 -8.74
N THR A 220 -6.86 -14.30 -9.68
CA THR A 220 -6.73 -15.51 -10.52
C THR A 220 -6.31 -16.72 -9.67
N GLU A 221 -5.35 -16.56 -8.80
CA GLU A 221 -4.89 -17.62 -7.88
C GLU A 221 -6.02 -18.03 -6.92
N SER A 222 -6.70 -17.06 -6.31
CA SER A 222 -7.86 -17.33 -5.46
C SER A 222 -8.99 -18.04 -6.20
N ALA A 223 -9.26 -17.65 -7.45
CA ALA A 223 -10.25 -18.34 -8.26
C ALA A 223 -9.84 -19.77 -8.64
N ARG A 224 -8.53 -20.02 -8.77
CA ARG A 224 -7.97 -21.32 -9.16
C ARG A 224 -7.84 -22.27 -7.99
N TYR A 225 -7.45 -21.78 -6.82
CA TYR A 225 -7.13 -22.59 -5.64
C TYR A 225 -8.14 -22.42 -4.49
N GLY A 226 -9.01 -21.41 -4.57
CA GLY A 226 -10.03 -21.20 -3.56
C GLY A 226 -11.11 -22.27 -3.67
N GLU A 227 -11.40 -22.95 -2.57
CA GLU A 227 -12.57 -23.81 -2.47
C GLU A 227 -13.84 -22.98 -2.57
N LYS A 228 -14.60 -23.23 -3.62
CA LYS A 228 -15.93 -22.64 -3.81
C LYS A 228 -16.94 -23.75 -3.72
N LEU A 229 -17.53 -23.94 -2.54
CA LEU A 229 -18.64 -24.87 -2.33
C LEU A 229 -19.74 -24.74 -3.40
N ALA A 230 -19.95 -23.54 -3.92
CA ALA A 230 -20.90 -23.32 -5.03
C ALA A 230 -20.47 -23.94 -6.36
N ASP A 231 -19.17 -24.16 -6.57
CA ASP A 231 -18.64 -24.77 -7.78
C ASP A 231 -18.55 -26.29 -7.64
N ASP A 232 -18.45 -26.81 -6.41
CA ASP A 232 -18.42 -28.26 -6.14
C ASP A 232 -19.69 -28.94 -6.60
N GLY A 233 -20.85 -28.34 -6.38
CA GLY A 233 -22.12 -28.86 -6.88
C GLY A 233 -22.13 -29.06 -8.39
N ARG A 234 -21.59 -28.08 -9.15
CA ARG A 234 -21.47 -28.16 -10.62
C ARG A 234 -20.45 -29.21 -11.07
N LEU A 235 -19.36 -29.37 -10.33
CA LEU A 235 -18.36 -30.41 -10.58
C LEU A 235 -18.96 -31.81 -10.35
N PHE A 236 -19.71 -32.02 -9.27
CA PHE A 236 -20.40 -33.28 -8.99
C PHE A 236 -21.50 -33.57 -10.01
N GLU A 237 -22.27 -32.57 -10.45
CA GLU A 237 -23.25 -32.73 -11.53
C GLU A 237 -22.55 -33.10 -12.86
N ALA A 238 -21.43 -32.45 -13.20
CA ALA A 238 -20.67 -32.74 -14.41
C ALA A 238 -20.07 -34.16 -14.43
N LEU A 239 -19.79 -34.75 -13.25
CA LEU A 239 -19.37 -36.13 -13.11
C LEU A 239 -20.52 -37.14 -13.38
N GLY A 240 -21.77 -36.65 -13.52
CA GLY A 240 -22.95 -37.45 -13.93
C GLY A 240 -23.19 -38.66 -13.05
N GLY A 241 -22.91 -38.55 -11.75
CA GLY A 241 -23.02 -39.67 -10.80
C GLY A 241 -22.05 -40.80 -11.00
N LYS A 242 -21.04 -40.62 -11.88
CA LYS A 242 -19.95 -41.60 -12.05
C LYS A 242 -18.96 -41.44 -10.91
N GLY A 243 -19.01 -42.31 -9.94
CA GLY A 243 -18.03 -42.34 -8.87
C GLY A 243 -16.61 -42.54 -9.42
N VAL A 244 -15.66 -41.75 -8.93
CA VAL A 244 -14.23 -41.95 -9.20
C VAL A 244 -13.78 -43.19 -8.42
N LYS A 245 -13.32 -44.20 -9.15
CA LYS A 245 -12.68 -45.37 -8.50
C LYS A 245 -11.21 -45.03 -8.28
N ALA A 246 -10.82 -44.83 -7.03
CA ALA A 246 -9.44 -44.70 -6.64
C ALA A 246 -8.98 -46.04 -6.05
N ALA A 247 -7.80 -46.56 -6.47
CA ALA A 247 -7.13 -47.67 -5.87
C ALA A 247 -5.83 -47.19 -5.25
N MET A 248 -5.62 -47.49 -3.98
CA MET A 248 -4.37 -47.22 -3.28
C MET A 248 -3.70 -48.55 -2.99
N THR A 249 -2.45 -48.72 -3.47
CA THR A 249 -1.63 -49.90 -3.16
C THR A 249 -0.55 -49.47 -2.19
N ILE A 250 -0.56 -50.05 -1.00
CA ILE A 250 0.48 -49.83 0.00
C ILE A 250 1.54 -50.95 -0.18
N ASP A 251 2.75 -50.55 -0.58
CA ASP A 251 3.88 -51.45 -0.68
C ASP A 251 4.60 -51.55 0.68
N GLY A 252 4.23 -52.53 1.48
CA GLY A 252 4.82 -52.78 2.79
C GLY A 252 6.32 -53.14 2.77
N LYS A 253 6.91 -53.34 1.59
CA LYS A 253 8.35 -53.58 1.45
C LYS A 253 9.16 -52.30 1.38
N ARG A 254 8.52 -51.16 1.09
CA ARG A 254 9.12 -49.81 1.11
C ARG A 254 8.89 -49.16 2.45
N GLN A 255 9.68 -49.53 3.42
CA GLN A 255 9.65 -48.92 4.73
C GLN A 255 10.77 -47.90 4.85
N LYS A 256 10.46 -46.73 5.37
CA LYS A 256 11.42 -45.70 5.77
C LYS A 256 11.42 -45.62 7.29
N ALA A 257 12.59 -45.72 7.89
CA ALA A 257 12.70 -45.53 9.33
C ALA A 257 12.21 -44.11 9.69
N ILE A 258 11.28 -44.05 10.61
CA ILE A 258 10.77 -42.80 11.17
C ILE A 258 11.58 -42.51 12.43
N SER A 259 11.96 -41.24 12.62
CA SER A 259 12.67 -40.80 13.82
C SER A 259 11.85 -41.13 15.09
N ASP A 260 12.51 -41.63 16.11
CA ASP A 260 11.96 -41.86 17.43
C ASP A 260 11.54 -40.53 18.15
N LYS A 261 12.00 -39.42 17.57
CA LYS A 261 11.63 -38.05 18.02
C LYS A 261 10.41 -37.47 17.30
N LEU A 262 9.81 -38.22 16.38
CA LEU A 262 8.60 -37.79 15.71
C LEU A 262 7.42 -37.84 16.68
N VAL A 263 6.96 -36.67 17.07
CA VAL A 263 5.77 -36.52 17.90
C VAL A 263 4.58 -36.26 17.00
N GLY A 264 3.59 -37.13 17.05
CA GLY A 264 2.32 -36.89 16.36
C GLY A 264 1.55 -35.79 17.05
N VAL A 265 1.04 -34.84 16.28
CA VAL A 265 0.10 -33.83 16.75
C VAL A 265 -1.30 -34.26 16.35
N PHE A 266 -2.17 -34.44 17.33
CA PHE A 266 -3.60 -34.59 17.09
C PHE A 266 -4.21 -33.18 16.99
N PHE A 267 -4.88 -32.91 15.91
CA PHE A 267 -5.75 -31.73 15.83
C PHE A 267 -7.06 -32.11 15.15
N GLU A 268 -8.10 -31.41 15.51
CA GLU A 268 -9.41 -31.54 14.90
C GLU A 268 -9.71 -30.34 14.01
N ASP A 269 -10.19 -30.59 12.81
CA ASP A 269 -10.72 -29.57 11.94
C ASP A 269 -12.12 -29.17 12.42
N ILE A 270 -12.14 -28.24 13.37
CA ILE A 270 -13.40 -27.67 13.89
C ILE A 270 -13.63 -26.35 13.16
N SER A 271 -14.73 -26.28 12.42
CA SER A 271 -15.14 -25.05 11.74
C SER A 271 -14.12 -24.51 10.73
N TYR A 272 -13.55 -25.36 9.90
CA TYR A 272 -12.57 -25.03 8.86
C TYR A 272 -11.26 -24.45 9.40
N ALA A 273 -10.91 -24.72 10.64
CA ALA A 273 -9.68 -24.19 11.23
C ALA A 273 -8.41 -24.73 10.54
N ALA A 274 -8.43 -25.98 10.08
CA ALA A 274 -7.32 -26.57 9.35
C ALA A 274 -7.21 -26.03 7.92
N ASP A 275 -8.30 -25.82 7.24
CA ASP A 275 -8.34 -25.23 5.90
C ASP A 275 -7.90 -23.76 5.91
N GLY A 276 -7.89 -23.11 7.07
CA GLY A 276 -7.31 -21.80 7.31
C GLY A 276 -5.80 -21.74 7.42
N GLY A 277 -5.09 -22.87 7.22
CA GLY A 277 -3.64 -22.90 7.12
C GLY A 277 -2.90 -23.52 8.32
N LEU A 278 -3.55 -24.30 9.16
CA LEU A 278 -2.87 -25.08 10.18
C LEU A 278 -2.50 -26.45 9.61
N TYR A 279 -1.46 -26.49 8.81
CA TYR A 279 -0.84 -27.73 8.38
C TYR A 279 0.36 -28.01 9.29
N ALA A 280 0.37 -29.17 9.90
CA ALA A 280 1.59 -29.66 10.52
C ALA A 280 2.60 -29.96 9.42
N GLU A 281 3.50 -29.05 9.15
CA GLU A 281 4.73 -29.37 8.42
C GLU A 281 5.56 -30.30 9.33
N MET A 282 5.63 -31.54 8.96
CA MET A 282 6.49 -32.50 9.59
C MET A 282 7.80 -32.69 8.80
#